data_f7802bf64f03628350b788731bcc9791
#
_entry.id   f7802bf64f03628350b788731bcc9791
#
_cell.length_a   1.000
_cell.length_b   1.000
_cell.length_c   1.000
_cell.angle_alpha   90.00
_cell.angle_beta   90.00
_cell.angle_gamma   90.00
#
_symmetry.space_group_name_H-M   'P 1'
#
loop_
_entity.id
_entity.type
_entity.pdbx_description
1 polymer ?
#
loop_
_entity_poly.entity_id
_entity_poly.type
_entity_poly.pdbx_seq_one_letter_code
_entity_poly.pdbx_strand_id
1 'polypeptide(L)'
;MVFTGISGSGKSSLAFGTLYAEAQRRYLESVAPYARRLIDQAGVPEVDAIDGLPPAVALQQQRGSVNARSSVGSVTTLSSLVRMLYSRVGEYPRHQPMLYAEDFSPNTVAGACPTCHGIGRVYDATEETMVPDDTLTIRERAVAAWPAAWHGQNLRDILVSLGYDVDTPWRDLPKKDRDWILFTEEAPTVPVYAGLTPEQTRTALKRRMEPSYQGTFTGARRYVLETFANTKSALMKKRVSQYIIGRECPTCDGKRLKREALSVKFAGLDIAEFGDLTVLKLKDLLMPVCLLYTSDAADDLLCV
;
A
#
# COMPACT_ATOMS: atom_id res chain seq x y z
N MET A 1 -6.41 34.29 -24.84
CA MET A 1 -7.23 33.34 -25.62
C MET A 1 -7.95 32.41 -24.64
N VAL A 2 -9.24 32.18 -24.83
CA VAL A 2 -10.07 31.33 -23.96
C VAL A 2 -10.62 30.17 -24.77
N PHE A 3 -10.41 28.93 -24.30
CA PHE A 3 -10.93 27.73 -24.94
C PHE A 3 -12.18 27.26 -24.20
N THR A 4 -13.32 27.30 -24.85
CA THR A 4 -14.62 26.85 -24.30
C THR A 4 -15.14 25.64 -25.04
N GLY A 5 -15.99 24.84 -24.40
CA GLY A 5 -16.63 23.66 -25.00
C GLY A 5 -16.94 22.60 -23.95
N ILE A 6 -17.68 21.55 -24.34
CA ILE A 6 -18.05 20.43 -23.49
C ILE A 6 -16.83 19.61 -23.04
N SER A 7 -16.97 18.84 -21.96
CA SER A 7 -15.91 17.93 -21.51
C SER A 7 -15.61 16.89 -22.61
N GLY A 8 -14.33 16.61 -22.85
CA GLY A 8 -13.90 15.69 -23.92
C GLY A 8 -13.80 16.28 -25.33
N SER A 9 -14.11 17.56 -25.56
CA SER A 9 -14.05 18.21 -26.89
C SER A 9 -12.63 18.53 -27.40
N GLY A 10 -11.57 18.05 -26.77
CA GLY A 10 -10.20 18.29 -27.22
C GLY A 10 -9.57 19.62 -26.82
N LYS A 11 -10.23 20.45 -25.97
CA LYS A 11 -9.70 21.75 -25.54
C LYS A 11 -8.28 21.69 -24.98
N SER A 12 -8.04 20.74 -24.07
CA SER A 12 -6.73 20.56 -23.44
C SER A 12 -5.71 20.00 -24.44
N SER A 13 -6.12 19.14 -25.37
CA SER A 13 -5.25 18.64 -26.43
C SER A 13 -4.82 19.75 -27.38
N LEU A 14 -5.74 20.64 -27.76
CA LEU A 14 -5.42 21.79 -28.60
C LEU A 14 -4.50 22.78 -27.85
N ALA A 15 -4.85 23.14 -26.62
CA ALA A 15 -4.11 24.13 -25.85
C ALA A 15 -2.71 23.67 -25.46
N PHE A 16 -2.59 22.45 -24.91
CA PHE A 16 -1.33 21.91 -24.39
C PHE A 16 -0.61 21.02 -25.38
N GLY A 17 -1.33 20.09 -26.03
CA GLY A 17 -0.73 19.13 -26.96
C GLY A 17 -0.34 19.73 -28.30
N THR A 18 -0.95 20.84 -28.70
CA THR A 18 -0.66 21.49 -29.99
C THR A 18 0.00 22.86 -29.80
N LEU A 19 -0.74 23.85 -29.30
CA LEU A 19 -0.25 25.22 -29.26
C LEU A 19 0.95 25.40 -28.31
N TYR A 20 0.84 24.89 -27.10
CA TYR A 20 1.95 24.98 -26.14
C TYR A 20 3.15 24.13 -26.59
N ALA A 21 2.93 22.92 -27.06
CA ALA A 21 4.00 22.04 -27.52
C ALA A 21 4.79 22.68 -28.67
N GLU A 22 4.12 23.29 -29.66
CA GLU A 22 4.76 23.98 -30.77
C GLU A 22 5.48 25.26 -30.32
N ALA A 23 4.88 26.05 -29.42
CA ALA A 23 5.53 27.24 -28.86
C ALA A 23 6.80 26.85 -28.08
N GLN A 24 6.75 25.79 -27.28
CA GLN A 24 7.90 25.26 -26.55
C GLN A 24 8.98 24.74 -27.49
N ARG A 25 8.61 24.00 -28.52
CA ARG A 25 9.55 23.48 -29.53
C ARG A 25 10.33 24.64 -30.19
N ARG A 26 9.65 25.67 -30.66
CA ARG A 26 10.27 26.86 -31.27
C ARG A 26 11.16 27.62 -30.29
N TYR A 27 10.72 27.78 -29.04
CA TYR A 27 11.54 28.40 -28.01
C TYR A 27 12.81 27.60 -27.75
N LEU A 28 12.69 26.26 -27.62
CA LEU A 28 13.83 25.38 -27.36
C LEU A 28 14.83 25.33 -28.54
N GLU A 29 14.41 25.60 -29.78
CA GLU A 29 15.32 25.74 -30.90
C GLU A 29 16.31 26.88 -30.72
N SER A 30 15.92 27.94 -30.02
CA SER A 30 16.79 29.07 -29.68
C SER A 30 17.71 28.83 -28.48
N VAL A 31 17.48 27.75 -27.69
CA VAL A 31 18.22 27.43 -26.47
C VAL A 31 19.41 26.51 -26.77
N ALA A 32 20.52 26.72 -26.05
CA ALA A 32 21.72 25.90 -26.21
C ALA A 32 21.44 24.39 -26.05
N PRO A 33 22.09 23.52 -26.86
CA PRO A 33 21.81 22.07 -26.86
C PRO A 33 21.95 21.37 -25.50
N TYR A 34 22.81 21.87 -24.62
CA TYR A 34 22.96 21.35 -23.26
C TYR A 34 21.73 21.64 -22.40
N ALA A 35 21.20 22.85 -22.44
CA ALA A 35 20.03 23.23 -21.66
C ALA A 35 18.75 22.51 -22.14
N ARG A 36 18.64 22.18 -23.44
CA ARG A 36 17.51 21.37 -23.96
C ARG A 36 17.38 20.00 -23.32
N ARG A 37 18.50 19.37 -22.92
CA ARG A 37 18.51 18.04 -22.28
C ARG A 37 17.97 18.06 -20.85
N LEU A 38 17.92 19.23 -20.21
CA LEU A 38 17.45 19.40 -18.85
C LEU A 38 15.97 19.80 -18.77
N ILE A 39 15.34 20.05 -19.90
CA ILE A 39 13.95 20.47 -20.00
C ILE A 39 13.12 19.33 -20.57
N ASP A 40 12.06 18.93 -19.86
CA ASP A 40 11.10 17.97 -20.40
C ASP A 40 10.47 18.52 -21.69
N GLN A 41 10.64 17.81 -22.78
CA GLN A 41 10.12 18.21 -24.08
C GLN A 41 8.71 17.68 -24.27
N ALA A 42 7.76 18.55 -24.58
CA ALA A 42 6.48 18.14 -25.12
C ALA A 42 6.68 17.43 -26.47
N GLY A 43 5.84 16.45 -26.77
CA GLY A 43 5.88 15.76 -28.07
C GLY A 43 5.76 16.73 -29.24
N VAL A 44 6.30 16.37 -30.39
CA VAL A 44 6.16 17.18 -31.63
C VAL A 44 4.71 17.06 -32.10
N PRO A 45 3.96 18.19 -32.18
CA PRO A 45 2.58 18.13 -32.65
C PRO A 45 2.53 17.94 -34.17
N GLU A 46 1.57 17.14 -34.64
CA GLU A 46 1.29 16.96 -36.08
C GLU A 46 0.46 18.14 -36.60
N VAL A 47 1.15 19.21 -37.01
CA VAL A 47 0.51 20.40 -37.57
C VAL A 47 1.32 20.89 -38.78
N ASP A 48 0.64 21.39 -39.82
CA ASP A 48 1.28 21.90 -41.01
C ASP A 48 1.99 23.26 -40.74
N ALA A 49 1.32 24.19 -40.09
CA ALA A 49 1.90 25.48 -39.70
C ALA A 49 1.04 26.16 -38.58
N ILE A 50 1.70 26.87 -37.69
CA ILE A 50 1.06 27.79 -36.74
C ILE A 50 1.91 29.07 -36.69
N ASP A 51 1.34 30.21 -37.06
CA ASP A 51 2.04 31.50 -37.05
C ASP A 51 1.69 32.31 -35.80
N GLY A 52 2.63 33.21 -35.42
CA GLY A 52 2.41 34.19 -34.35
C GLY A 52 2.40 33.63 -32.94
N LEU A 53 3.00 32.46 -32.69
CA LEU A 53 3.12 31.91 -31.34
C LEU A 53 4.28 32.55 -30.56
N PRO A 54 4.01 33.28 -29.45
CA PRO A 54 5.05 33.70 -28.53
C PRO A 54 5.60 32.58 -27.71
N PRO A 55 6.78 32.74 -27.04
CA PRO A 55 7.22 31.81 -26.01
C PRO A 55 6.14 31.64 -24.95
N ALA A 56 5.78 30.39 -24.65
CA ALA A 56 4.65 30.08 -23.78
C ALA A 56 5.12 29.32 -22.53
N VAL A 57 4.47 29.61 -21.40
CA VAL A 57 4.59 28.87 -20.15
C VAL A 57 3.24 28.22 -19.85
N ALA A 58 3.25 26.95 -19.54
CA ALA A 58 2.04 26.23 -19.19
C ALA A 58 2.04 25.85 -17.70
N LEU A 59 0.96 26.20 -17.03
CA LEU A 59 0.65 25.70 -15.69
C LEU A 59 -0.40 24.58 -15.85
N GLN A 60 0.07 23.36 -15.80
CA GLN A 60 -0.84 22.20 -15.81
C GLN A 60 -1.18 21.82 -14.39
N GLN A 61 -2.46 21.56 -14.13
CA GLN A 61 -2.87 20.83 -12.94
C GLN A 61 -2.36 19.39 -13.07
N GLN A 62 -1.19 19.12 -12.55
CA GLN A 62 -0.75 17.75 -12.37
C GLN A 62 -1.59 17.14 -11.24
N ARG A 63 -2.50 16.24 -11.61
CA ARG A 63 -3.04 15.32 -10.62
C ARG A 63 -1.90 14.44 -10.19
N GLY A 64 -1.32 14.71 -9.02
CA GLY A 64 -0.32 13.84 -8.44
C GLY A 64 -0.83 12.40 -8.43
N SER A 65 0.03 11.44 -8.69
CA SER A 65 -0.33 10.02 -8.56
C SER A 65 -0.77 9.77 -7.12
N VAL A 66 -2.05 9.46 -6.94
CA VAL A 66 -2.61 9.13 -5.62
C VAL A 66 -2.00 7.82 -5.18
N ASN A 67 -1.35 7.81 -4.03
CA ASN A 67 -0.83 6.60 -3.39
C ASN A 67 -1.48 6.41 -2.01
N ALA A 68 -1.33 5.21 -1.43
CA ALA A 68 -1.93 4.87 -0.14
C ALA A 68 -1.45 5.75 1.05
N ARG A 69 -0.41 6.56 0.84
CA ARG A 69 0.17 7.45 1.84
C ARG A 69 -0.17 8.93 1.63
N SER A 70 -0.81 9.26 0.50
CA SER A 70 -1.22 10.64 0.20
C SER A 70 -2.39 11.06 1.09
N SER A 71 -2.29 12.26 1.65
CA SER A 71 -3.33 12.93 2.42
C SER A 71 -3.44 14.39 1.99
N VAL A 72 -4.55 15.03 2.29
CA VAL A 72 -4.72 16.49 2.05
C VAL A 72 -3.57 17.26 2.71
N GLY A 73 -3.24 16.95 3.95
CA GLY A 73 -2.15 17.60 4.68
C GLY A 73 -0.78 17.43 4.01
N SER A 74 -0.48 16.26 3.39
CA SER A 74 0.79 16.06 2.69
C SER A 74 0.87 16.79 1.36
N VAL A 75 -0.26 16.92 0.65
CA VAL A 75 -0.33 17.61 -0.64
C VAL A 75 -0.28 19.14 -0.47
N THR A 76 -0.90 19.64 0.61
CA THR A 76 -0.96 21.09 0.92
C THR A 76 0.19 21.57 1.81
N THR A 77 1.14 20.71 2.16
CA THR A 77 2.23 21.00 3.12
C THR A 77 1.81 21.28 4.56
N LEU A 78 0.51 21.33 4.86
CA LEU A 78 -0.02 21.54 6.23
C LEU A 78 0.50 20.50 7.22
N SER A 79 0.70 19.25 6.80
CA SER A 79 1.20 18.20 7.68
C SER A 79 2.58 18.52 8.27
N SER A 80 3.42 19.29 7.59
CA SER A 80 4.73 19.69 8.13
C SER A 80 4.60 20.70 9.26
N LEU A 81 3.67 21.65 9.13
CA LEU A 81 3.37 22.65 10.15
C LEU A 81 2.73 21.99 11.39
N VAL A 82 1.77 21.08 11.17
CA VAL A 82 1.12 20.33 12.26
C VAL A 82 2.14 19.47 13.01
N ARG A 83 3.06 18.80 12.33
CA ARG A 83 4.15 18.04 12.97
C ARG A 83 5.06 18.93 13.83
N MET A 84 5.41 20.12 13.35
CA MET A 84 6.17 21.09 14.14
C MET A 84 5.38 21.58 15.36
N LEU A 85 4.08 21.82 15.22
CA LEU A 85 3.21 22.19 16.34
C LEU A 85 3.25 21.13 17.42
N TYR A 86 3.01 19.86 17.10
CA TYR A 86 3.05 18.75 18.06
C TYR A 86 4.42 18.56 18.68
N SER A 87 5.49 18.71 17.91
CA SER A 87 6.86 18.61 18.42
C SER A 87 7.19 19.69 19.44
N ARG A 88 6.74 20.94 19.26
CA ARG A 88 7.15 22.08 20.08
C ARG A 88 6.18 22.48 21.18
N VAL A 89 4.89 22.30 20.95
CA VAL A 89 3.81 22.80 21.80
C VAL A 89 2.92 21.68 22.32
N GLY A 90 3.11 20.44 21.84
CA GLY A 90 2.35 19.27 22.28
C GLY A 90 2.58 18.97 23.77
N GLU A 91 1.53 18.48 24.43
CA GLU A 91 1.57 18.01 25.81
C GLU A 91 2.11 16.59 25.85
N TYR A 92 3.32 16.44 26.39
CA TYR A 92 4.02 15.16 26.49
C TYR A 92 3.66 14.42 27.76
N PRO A 93 3.50 13.09 27.73
CA PRO A 93 3.39 12.28 28.95
C PRO A 93 4.62 12.47 29.84
N ARG A 94 4.46 12.27 31.16
CA ARG A 94 5.56 12.34 32.11
C ARG A 94 6.68 11.38 31.71
N HIS A 95 7.91 11.88 31.74
CA HIS A 95 9.15 11.13 31.41
C HIS A 95 9.32 10.73 29.93
N GLN A 96 8.42 11.16 29.03
CA GLN A 96 8.65 10.98 27.61
C GLN A 96 9.60 12.06 27.08
N PRO A 97 10.70 11.70 26.38
CA PRO A 97 11.57 12.68 25.76
C PRO A 97 10.83 13.43 24.65
N MET A 98 11.26 14.64 24.37
CA MET A 98 10.74 15.46 23.28
C MET A 98 10.98 14.75 21.95
N LEU A 99 9.95 14.68 21.12
CA LEU A 99 10.00 14.11 19.78
C LEU A 99 10.22 15.22 18.73
N TYR A 100 10.96 14.89 17.69
CA TYR A 100 11.15 15.80 16.57
C TYR A 100 9.96 15.73 15.60
N ALA A 101 9.81 16.71 14.73
CA ALA A 101 8.72 16.77 13.75
C ALA A 101 8.68 15.53 12.83
N GLU A 102 9.81 14.86 12.62
CA GLU A 102 9.91 13.64 11.82
C GLU A 102 9.30 12.42 12.52
N ASP A 103 9.29 12.38 13.86
CA ASP A 103 8.69 11.32 14.65
C ASP A 103 7.14 11.33 14.54
N PHE A 104 6.57 12.44 14.14
CA PHE A 104 5.14 12.59 13.86
C PHE A 104 4.76 12.33 12.39
N SER A 105 5.69 11.80 11.59
CA SER A 105 5.44 11.49 10.18
C SER A 105 5.20 10.00 9.95
N PRO A 106 4.07 9.60 9.37
CA PRO A 106 3.86 8.20 8.98
C PRO A 106 4.74 7.76 7.79
N ASN A 107 5.46 8.70 7.16
CA ASN A 107 6.29 8.44 5.99
C ASN A 107 7.78 8.29 6.32
N THR A 108 8.16 8.44 7.58
CA THR A 108 9.54 8.27 8.07
C THR A 108 9.65 7.00 8.90
N VAL A 109 10.82 6.40 8.96
CA VAL A 109 11.10 5.24 9.82
C VAL A 109 10.98 5.61 11.31
N ALA A 110 11.29 6.87 11.65
CA ALA A 110 11.21 7.38 13.02
C ALA A 110 9.77 7.39 13.53
N GLY A 111 8.80 7.87 12.73
CA GLY A 111 7.41 8.05 13.14
C GLY A 111 6.45 6.94 12.76
N ALA A 112 6.73 6.18 11.70
CA ALA A 112 5.81 5.16 11.19
C ALA A 112 5.56 4.03 12.20
N CYS A 113 4.33 3.58 12.31
CA CYS A 113 3.97 2.38 13.07
C CYS A 113 4.79 1.18 12.56
N PRO A 114 5.46 0.42 13.43
CA PRO A 114 6.33 -0.69 13.02
C PRO A 114 5.57 -1.85 12.36
N THR A 115 4.28 -2.01 12.65
CA THR A 115 3.46 -3.11 12.12
C THR A 115 2.94 -2.82 10.71
N CYS A 116 2.41 -1.62 10.47
CA CYS A 116 1.84 -1.25 9.17
C CYS A 116 2.75 -0.34 8.34
N HIS A 117 3.93 0.00 8.83
CA HIS A 117 4.88 0.89 8.17
C HIS A 117 4.27 2.20 7.64
N GLY A 118 3.37 2.79 8.43
CA GLY A 118 2.72 4.06 8.11
C GLY A 118 1.53 3.98 7.14
N ILE A 119 1.06 2.79 6.80
CA ILE A 119 -0.10 2.61 5.90
C ILE A 119 -1.43 2.71 6.68
N GLY A 120 -1.44 2.35 7.97
CA GLY A 120 -2.63 2.29 8.82
C GLY A 120 -3.43 1.01 8.65
N ARG A 121 -3.05 0.16 7.71
CA ARG A 121 -3.71 -1.12 7.43
C ARG A 121 -2.68 -2.24 7.36
N VAL A 122 -3.12 -3.43 7.73
CA VAL A 122 -2.39 -4.68 7.52
C VAL A 122 -3.19 -5.54 6.54
N TYR A 123 -2.46 -6.25 5.71
CA TYR A 123 -3.05 -7.17 4.75
C TYR A 123 -2.88 -8.58 5.27
N ASP A 124 -3.95 -9.34 5.26
CA ASP A 124 -3.96 -10.70 5.77
C ASP A 124 -4.87 -11.59 4.92
N ALA A 125 -4.69 -12.90 5.02
CA ALA A 125 -5.58 -13.88 4.40
C ALA A 125 -6.19 -14.73 5.52
N THR A 126 -7.51 -14.88 5.50
CA THR A 126 -8.28 -15.65 6.50
C THR A 126 -8.73 -16.98 5.94
N GLU A 127 -9.21 -17.86 6.82
CA GLU A 127 -9.77 -19.15 6.41
C GLU A 127 -10.89 -18.96 5.38
N GLU A 128 -11.83 -18.03 5.65
CA GLU A 128 -12.97 -17.78 4.77
C GLU A 128 -12.54 -17.28 3.37
N THR A 129 -11.45 -16.52 3.27
CA THR A 129 -10.98 -16.06 1.97
C THR A 129 -10.21 -17.12 1.21
N MET A 130 -9.44 -17.97 1.92
CA MET A 130 -8.61 -19.00 1.30
C MET A 130 -9.39 -20.29 0.99
N VAL A 131 -10.47 -20.54 1.73
CA VAL A 131 -11.36 -21.71 1.60
C VAL A 131 -12.79 -21.23 1.44
N PRO A 132 -13.18 -20.76 0.24
CA PRO A 132 -14.52 -20.23 0.00
C PRO A 132 -15.62 -21.30 0.00
N ASP A 133 -15.27 -22.56 -0.20
CA ASP A 133 -16.18 -23.72 -0.14
C ASP A 133 -15.57 -24.78 0.76
N ASP A 134 -16.10 -24.89 1.98
CA ASP A 134 -15.65 -25.83 2.99
C ASP A 134 -16.24 -27.25 2.84
N THR A 135 -17.15 -27.44 1.88
CA THR A 135 -17.70 -28.74 1.54
C THR A 135 -16.75 -29.60 0.69
N LEU A 136 -15.79 -28.94 0.04
CA LEU A 136 -14.77 -29.61 -0.77
C LEU A 136 -13.67 -30.22 0.11
N THR A 137 -13.04 -31.26 -0.42
CA THR A 137 -11.82 -31.84 0.15
C THR A 137 -10.59 -31.05 -0.30
N ILE A 138 -9.46 -31.23 0.38
CA ILE A 138 -8.19 -30.63 -0.05
C ILE A 138 -7.81 -31.13 -1.45
N ARG A 139 -8.11 -32.39 -1.78
CA ARG A 139 -7.92 -32.97 -3.11
C ARG A 139 -8.78 -32.25 -4.17
N GLU A 140 -10.01 -31.92 -3.85
CA GLU A 140 -10.94 -31.18 -4.71
C GLU A 140 -10.68 -29.69 -4.72
N ARG A 141 -9.62 -29.22 -4.06
CA ARG A 141 -9.18 -27.83 -4.00
C ARG A 141 -9.98 -26.95 -3.04
N ALA A 142 -10.37 -27.46 -1.89
CA ALA A 142 -10.95 -26.63 -0.82
C ALA A 142 -10.08 -25.40 -0.56
N VAL A 143 -8.74 -25.54 -0.50
CA VAL A 143 -7.81 -24.41 -0.40
C VAL A 143 -7.63 -23.76 -1.78
N ALA A 144 -8.56 -22.88 -2.15
CA ALA A 144 -8.60 -22.19 -3.44
C ALA A 144 -7.41 -21.23 -3.65
N ALA A 145 -6.79 -20.80 -2.57
CA ALA A 145 -5.62 -19.92 -2.59
C ALA A 145 -4.40 -20.55 -3.29
N TRP A 146 -4.27 -21.86 -3.24
CA TRP A 146 -3.19 -22.56 -3.92
C TRP A 146 -3.39 -22.58 -5.44
N PRO A 147 -2.30 -22.65 -6.24
CA PRO A 147 -2.42 -22.74 -7.70
C PRO A 147 -3.20 -23.99 -8.12
N ALA A 148 -3.96 -23.85 -9.21
CA ALA A 148 -4.67 -24.99 -9.80
C ALA A 148 -3.74 -25.98 -10.50
N ALA A 149 -2.56 -25.51 -10.94
CA ALA A 149 -1.56 -26.28 -11.69
C ALA A 149 -0.65 -27.11 -10.77
N TRP A 150 0.39 -27.67 -11.34
CA TRP A 150 1.35 -28.59 -10.71
C TRP A 150 1.79 -28.20 -9.29
N HIS A 151 2.05 -26.91 -9.04
CA HIS A 151 2.50 -26.45 -7.72
C HIS A 151 1.47 -26.70 -6.62
N GLY A 152 0.18 -26.49 -6.88
CA GLY A 152 -0.87 -26.78 -5.90
C GLY A 152 -1.10 -28.28 -5.71
N GLN A 153 -0.90 -29.09 -6.74
CA GLN A 153 -0.92 -30.55 -6.61
C GLN A 153 0.25 -31.02 -5.74
N ASN A 154 1.42 -30.46 -5.94
CA ASN A 154 2.59 -30.73 -5.12
C ASN A 154 2.33 -30.46 -3.62
N LEU A 155 1.71 -29.34 -3.26
CA LEU A 155 1.36 -29.03 -1.87
C LEU A 155 0.40 -30.08 -1.26
N ARG A 156 -0.56 -30.58 -2.04
CA ARG A 156 -1.47 -31.65 -1.59
C ARG A 156 -0.73 -32.99 -1.36
N ASP A 157 0.17 -33.33 -2.27
CA ASP A 157 0.97 -34.58 -2.16
C ASP A 157 1.94 -34.51 -0.97
N ILE A 158 2.47 -33.32 -0.68
CA ILE A 158 3.27 -33.04 0.54
C ILE A 158 2.42 -33.29 1.80
N LEU A 159 1.17 -32.81 1.84
CA LEU A 159 0.28 -33.02 2.99
C LEU A 159 0.02 -34.49 3.23
N VAL A 160 -0.17 -35.30 2.17
CA VAL A 160 -0.27 -36.74 2.27
C VAL A 160 0.97 -37.35 2.90
N SER A 161 2.15 -36.89 2.50
CA SER A 161 3.42 -37.39 3.06
C SER A 161 3.62 -36.98 4.53
N LEU A 162 3.09 -35.83 4.91
CA LEU A 162 3.05 -35.34 6.31
C LEU A 162 2.01 -36.10 7.17
N GLY A 163 1.12 -36.87 6.55
CA GLY A 163 0.11 -37.67 7.25
C GLY A 163 -1.24 -36.98 7.43
N TYR A 164 -1.45 -35.82 6.81
CA TYR A 164 -2.74 -35.12 6.83
C TYR A 164 -3.76 -35.84 5.93
N ASP A 165 -5.02 -35.77 6.33
CA ASP A 165 -6.13 -36.23 5.52
C ASP A 165 -6.49 -35.19 4.46
N VAL A 166 -6.47 -35.61 3.21
CA VAL A 166 -6.77 -34.74 2.05
C VAL A 166 -8.08 -35.10 1.37
N ASP A 167 -8.75 -36.13 1.84
CA ASP A 167 -9.95 -36.73 1.23
C ASP A 167 -11.22 -36.47 2.06
N THR A 168 -11.10 -35.95 3.29
CA THR A 168 -12.23 -35.53 4.13
C THR A 168 -12.60 -34.07 3.77
N PRO A 169 -13.91 -33.69 3.70
CA PRO A 169 -14.37 -32.33 3.52
C PRO A 169 -13.71 -31.38 4.52
N TRP A 170 -13.34 -30.16 4.05
CA TRP A 170 -12.59 -29.20 4.86
C TRP A 170 -13.24 -28.90 6.22
N ARG A 171 -14.56 -28.70 6.25
CA ARG A 171 -15.33 -28.43 7.48
C ARG A 171 -15.23 -29.53 8.52
N ASP A 172 -15.05 -30.80 8.08
CA ASP A 172 -15.02 -31.97 8.94
C ASP A 172 -13.60 -32.31 9.42
N LEU A 173 -12.56 -31.62 8.89
CA LEU A 173 -11.20 -31.75 9.38
C LEU A 173 -11.04 -31.13 10.77
N PRO A 174 -10.17 -31.70 11.63
CA PRO A 174 -9.84 -31.11 12.92
C PRO A 174 -9.35 -29.67 12.77
N LYS A 175 -9.84 -28.77 13.61
CA LYS A 175 -9.44 -27.35 13.57
C LYS A 175 -7.92 -27.17 13.63
N LYS A 176 -7.23 -27.95 14.45
CA LYS A 176 -5.77 -27.94 14.56
C LYS A 176 -5.09 -28.17 13.21
N ASP A 177 -5.60 -29.11 12.42
CA ASP A 177 -5.02 -29.45 11.12
C ASP A 177 -5.33 -28.36 10.10
N ARG A 178 -6.55 -27.81 10.10
CA ARG A 178 -6.94 -26.66 9.27
C ARG A 178 -6.07 -25.44 9.56
N ASP A 179 -5.92 -25.11 10.85
CA ASP A 179 -5.10 -23.98 11.29
C ASP A 179 -3.64 -24.17 10.86
N TRP A 180 -3.09 -25.37 11.02
CA TRP A 180 -1.72 -25.65 10.60
C TRP A 180 -1.54 -25.53 9.08
N ILE A 181 -2.42 -26.14 8.30
CA ILE A 181 -2.36 -26.10 6.83
C ILE A 181 -2.44 -24.66 6.30
N LEU A 182 -3.27 -23.82 6.90
CA LEU A 182 -3.44 -22.44 6.44
C LEU A 182 -2.36 -21.49 6.97
N PHE A 183 -2.01 -21.59 8.26
CA PHE A 183 -1.31 -20.51 8.97
C PHE A 183 0.09 -20.87 9.45
N THR A 184 0.56 -22.12 9.22
CA THR A 184 1.92 -22.49 9.66
C THR A 184 2.98 -21.63 9.00
N GLU A 185 3.96 -21.23 9.80
CA GLU A 185 5.22 -20.61 9.34
C GLU A 185 6.32 -21.66 9.14
N GLU A 186 6.05 -22.90 9.52
CA GLU A 186 6.98 -24.01 9.28
C GLU A 186 7.06 -24.34 7.80
N ALA A 187 8.23 -24.80 7.36
CA ALA A 187 8.48 -25.21 5.99
C ALA A 187 9.12 -26.61 5.97
N PRO A 188 8.40 -27.65 6.44
CA PRO A 188 8.95 -29.00 6.46
C PRO A 188 9.21 -29.50 5.04
N THR A 189 10.37 -30.13 4.87
CA THR A 189 10.74 -30.80 3.62
C THR A 189 10.57 -32.30 3.82
N VAL A 190 9.76 -32.92 2.96
CA VAL A 190 9.40 -34.33 3.05
C VAL A 190 9.55 -35.02 1.70
N PRO A 191 9.77 -36.32 1.71
CA PRO A 191 9.77 -37.12 0.49
C PRO A 191 8.36 -37.21 -0.09
N VAL A 192 8.21 -36.90 -1.38
CA VAL A 192 6.94 -36.93 -2.10
C VAL A 192 6.92 -38.08 -3.11
N TYR A 193 5.80 -38.81 -3.15
CA TYR A 193 5.56 -39.92 -4.05
C TYR A 193 4.41 -39.56 -4.99
N ALA A 194 4.75 -38.94 -6.12
CA ALA A 194 3.75 -38.42 -7.07
C ALA A 194 2.89 -39.54 -7.64
N GLY A 195 1.57 -39.34 -7.64
CA GLY A 195 0.59 -40.29 -8.21
C GLY A 195 0.22 -41.46 -7.34
N LEU A 196 0.78 -41.58 -6.12
CA LEU A 196 0.36 -42.61 -5.16
C LEU A 196 -0.86 -42.15 -4.34
N THR A 197 -1.71 -43.10 -3.97
CA THR A 197 -2.79 -42.86 -3.00
C THR A 197 -2.20 -42.62 -1.60
N PRO A 198 -2.95 -42.02 -0.64
CA PRO A 198 -2.49 -41.85 0.74
C PRO A 198 -2.01 -43.17 1.40
N GLU A 199 -2.70 -44.26 1.15
CA GLU A 199 -2.33 -45.57 1.68
C GLU A 199 -1.03 -46.10 1.06
N GLN A 200 -0.90 -45.94 -0.26
CA GLN A 200 0.33 -46.30 -0.97
C GLN A 200 1.50 -45.46 -0.53
N THR A 201 1.29 -44.15 -0.33
CA THR A 201 2.30 -43.21 0.19
C THR A 201 2.76 -43.62 1.59
N ARG A 202 1.84 -43.97 2.50
CA ARG A 202 2.17 -44.50 3.84
C ARG A 202 3.00 -45.76 3.76
N THR A 203 2.68 -46.65 2.81
CA THR A 203 3.42 -47.89 2.59
C THR A 203 4.82 -47.60 2.03
N ALA A 204 4.93 -46.71 1.06
CA ALA A 204 6.20 -46.28 0.46
C ALA A 204 7.13 -45.64 1.51
N LEU A 205 6.60 -44.77 2.39
CA LEU A 205 7.34 -44.18 3.51
C LEU A 205 7.84 -45.27 4.48
N LYS A 206 6.99 -46.22 4.88
CA LYS A 206 7.40 -47.31 5.76
C LYS A 206 8.49 -48.20 5.14
N ARG A 207 8.42 -48.45 3.85
CA ARG A 207 9.40 -49.25 3.10
C ARG A 207 10.63 -48.46 2.67
N ARG A 208 10.71 -47.18 2.96
CA ARG A 208 11.81 -46.26 2.54
C ARG A 208 12.07 -46.36 1.03
N MET A 209 11.01 -46.39 0.25
CA MET A 209 11.12 -46.36 -1.22
C MET A 209 11.74 -45.03 -1.67
N GLU A 210 12.39 -45.07 -2.84
CA GLU A 210 12.92 -43.85 -3.44
C GLU A 210 11.79 -42.86 -3.77
N PRO A 211 11.83 -41.62 -3.26
CA PRO A 211 10.80 -40.63 -3.53
C PRO A 211 10.92 -40.06 -4.92
N SER A 212 9.80 -39.59 -5.49
CA SER A 212 9.79 -38.90 -6.77
C SER A 212 10.60 -37.58 -6.69
N TYR A 213 10.50 -36.88 -5.57
CA TYR A 213 11.28 -35.68 -5.26
C TYR A 213 11.14 -35.32 -3.77
N GLN A 214 11.95 -34.34 -3.31
CA GLN A 214 11.78 -33.72 -2.00
C GLN A 214 10.91 -32.46 -2.14
N GLY A 215 9.81 -32.39 -1.40
CA GLY A 215 8.89 -31.27 -1.44
C GLY A 215 8.91 -30.48 -0.13
N THR A 216 8.96 -29.14 -0.22
CA THR A 216 8.86 -28.24 0.94
C THR A 216 7.45 -27.69 1.04
N PHE A 217 6.81 -27.84 2.20
CA PHE A 217 5.47 -27.31 2.43
C PHE A 217 5.50 -25.79 2.64
N THR A 218 4.49 -25.12 2.15
CA THR A 218 4.24 -23.69 2.40
C THR A 218 2.77 -23.52 2.75
N GLY A 219 2.49 -22.99 3.94
CA GLY A 219 1.14 -22.68 4.40
C GLY A 219 0.41 -21.74 3.44
N ALA A 220 -0.91 -21.88 3.32
CA ALA A 220 -1.68 -21.15 2.32
C ALA A 220 -1.59 -19.63 2.49
N ARG A 221 -1.66 -19.12 3.73
CA ARG A 221 -1.49 -17.71 4.07
C ARG A 221 -0.13 -17.19 3.63
N ARG A 222 0.92 -17.90 3.98
CA ARG A 222 2.28 -17.55 3.59
C ARG A 222 2.45 -17.50 2.07
N TYR A 223 1.95 -18.50 1.37
CA TYR A 223 1.95 -18.55 -0.09
C TYR A 223 1.27 -17.31 -0.70
N VAL A 224 0.09 -16.93 -0.21
CA VAL A 224 -0.67 -15.76 -0.69
C VAL A 224 0.11 -14.46 -0.46
N LEU A 225 0.58 -14.24 0.77
CA LEU A 225 1.26 -12.99 1.14
C LEU A 225 2.62 -12.84 0.46
N GLU A 226 3.44 -13.90 0.41
CA GLU A 226 4.74 -13.89 -0.28
C GLU A 226 4.57 -13.71 -1.80
N THR A 227 3.60 -14.38 -2.40
CA THR A 227 3.32 -14.21 -3.83
C THR A 227 2.86 -12.78 -4.12
N PHE A 228 1.98 -12.21 -3.30
CA PHE A 228 1.52 -10.82 -3.46
C PHE A 228 2.65 -9.81 -3.35
N ALA A 229 3.56 -10.00 -2.40
CA ALA A 229 4.67 -9.09 -2.14
C ALA A 229 5.75 -9.18 -3.24
N ASN A 230 6.09 -10.39 -3.70
CA ASN A 230 7.31 -10.64 -4.47
C ASN A 230 7.09 -10.87 -5.96
N THR A 231 5.83 -11.16 -6.41
CA THR A 231 5.60 -11.48 -7.82
C THR A 231 5.71 -10.24 -8.71
N LYS A 232 6.41 -10.38 -9.84
CA LYS A 232 6.45 -9.39 -10.91
C LYS A 232 5.29 -9.55 -11.90
N SER A 233 4.57 -10.66 -11.85
CA SER A 233 3.45 -10.94 -12.75
C SER A 233 2.17 -10.26 -12.26
N ALA A 234 1.64 -9.32 -13.06
CA ALA A 234 0.38 -8.64 -12.77
C ALA A 234 -0.81 -9.63 -12.66
N LEU A 235 -0.79 -10.70 -13.46
CA LEU A 235 -1.81 -11.75 -13.42
C LEU A 235 -1.78 -12.52 -12.10
N MET A 236 -0.60 -12.94 -11.64
CA MET A 236 -0.44 -13.64 -10.37
C MET A 236 -0.81 -12.73 -9.20
N LYS A 237 -0.40 -11.46 -9.25
CA LYS A 237 -0.76 -10.49 -8.22
C LYS A 237 -2.28 -10.30 -8.12
N LYS A 238 -2.95 -10.16 -9.25
CA LYS A 238 -4.42 -10.07 -9.31
C LYS A 238 -5.08 -11.34 -8.78
N ARG A 239 -4.53 -12.53 -9.10
CA ARG A 239 -5.06 -13.80 -8.62
C ARG A 239 -4.99 -13.92 -7.10
N VAL A 240 -3.84 -13.63 -6.48
CA VAL A 240 -3.70 -13.79 -5.01
C VAL A 240 -4.38 -12.66 -4.23
N SER A 241 -4.54 -11.47 -4.84
CA SER A 241 -5.18 -10.33 -4.17
C SER A 241 -6.64 -10.58 -3.77
N GLN A 242 -7.34 -11.49 -4.44
CA GLN A 242 -8.71 -11.85 -4.08
C GLN A 242 -8.85 -12.57 -2.73
N TYR A 243 -7.75 -13.16 -2.24
CA TYR A 243 -7.70 -13.84 -0.94
C TYR A 243 -7.22 -12.93 0.18
N ILE A 244 -6.84 -11.69 -0.14
CA ILE A 244 -6.27 -10.74 0.81
C ILE A 244 -7.35 -9.75 1.25
N ILE A 245 -7.53 -9.64 2.56
CA ILE A 245 -8.34 -8.61 3.18
C ILE A 245 -7.45 -7.56 3.84
N GLY A 246 -7.84 -6.29 3.68
CA GLY A 246 -7.22 -5.19 4.40
C GLY A 246 -8.02 -4.86 5.65
N ARG A 247 -7.40 -4.98 6.81
CA ARG A 247 -7.98 -4.55 8.08
C ARG A 247 -7.19 -3.40 8.70
N GLU A 248 -7.79 -2.66 9.60
CA GLU A 248 -7.07 -1.64 10.35
C GLU A 248 -5.91 -2.27 11.14
N CYS A 249 -4.81 -1.55 11.21
CA CYS A 249 -3.64 -2.03 11.95
C CYS A 249 -3.95 -2.12 13.44
N PRO A 250 -3.85 -3.30 14.07
CA PRO A 250 -4.19 -3.48 15.49
C PRO A 250 -3.22 -2.80 16.44
N THR A 251 -2.06 -2.34 15.95
CA THR A 251 -1.04 -1.68 16.78
C THR A 251 -1.28 -0.19 16.89
N CYS A 252 -1.77 0.44 15.84
CA CYS A 252 -1.98 1.89 15.79
C CYS A 252 -3.44 2.28 15.49
N ASP A 253 -4.36 1.33 15.46
CA ASP A 253 -5.80 1.55 15.23
C ASP A 253 -6.05 2.45 14.00
N GLY A 254 -5.35 2.15 12.89
CA GLY A 254 -5.42 2.94 11.67
C GLY A 254 -4.63 4.26 11.67
N LYS A 255 -4.15 4.74 12.82
CA LYS A 255 -3.51 6.06 13.00
C LYS A 255 -2.11 6.21 12.38
N ARG A 256 -1.51 5.14 11.87
CA ARG A 256 -0.27 5.11 11.06
C ARG A 256 1.04 5.40 11.80
N LEU A 257 0.99 5.88 13.03
CA LEU A 257 2.14 6.35 13.80
C LEU A 257 2.49 5.41 14.95
N LYS A 258 3.69 5.56 15.49
CA LYS A 258 4.12 4.92 16.73
C LYS A 258 3.31 5.44 17.91
N ARG A 259 3.20 4.63 18.97
CA ARG A 259 2.45 4.99 20.19
C ARG A 259 3.00 6.22 20.88
N GLU A 260 4.32 6.41 20.87
CA GLU A 260 4.99 7.57 21.44
C GLU A 260 4.54 8.87 20.79
N ALA A 261 4.40 8.90 19.46
CA ALA A 261 3.86 10.06 18.76
C ALA A 261 2.37 10.28 19.01
N LEU A 262 1.58 9.21 19.13
CA LEU A 262 0.13 9.28 19.41
C LEU A 262 -0.18 9.64 20.86
N SER A 263 0.77 9.47 21.78
CA SER A 263 0.60 9.85 23.18
C SER A 263 0.74 11.36 23.42
N VAL A 264 1.38 12.09 22.51
CA VAL A 264 1.49 13.55 22.57
C VAL A 264 0.17 14.17 22.15
N LYS A 265 -0.36 15.10 22.95
CA LYS A 265 -1.65 15.74 22.72
C LYS A 265 -1.48 17.24 22.47
N PHE A 266 -2.35 17.78 21.65
CA PHE A 266 -2.56 19.21 21.50
C PHE A 266 -4.06 19.48 21.52
N ALA A 267 -4.51 20.34 22.42
CA ALA A 267 -5.93 20.56 22.71
C ALA A 267 -6.69 19.24 22.98
N GLY A 268 -6.06 18.29 23.69
CA GLY A 268 -6.62 16.98 24.01
C GLY A 268 -6.63 15.95 22.90
N LEU A 269 -6.23 16.31 21.67
CA LEU A 269 -6.22 15.44 20.49
C LEU A 269 -4.81 14.94 20.18
N ASP A 270 -4.68 13.70 19.72
CA ASP A 270 -3.44 13.27 19.09
C ASP A 270 -3.36 13.76 17.63
N ILE A 271 -2.17 13.66 17.04
CA ILE A 271 -1.93 14.21 15.71
C ILE A 271 -2.78 13.55 14.61
N ALA A 272 -3.17 12.28 14.76
CA ALA A 272 -4.03 11.61 13.80
C ALA A 272 -5.48 12.12 13.92
N GLU A 273 -6.00 12.20 15.15
CA GLU A 273 -7.32 12.79 15.45
C GLU A 273 -7.41 14.24 14.98
N PHE A 274 -6.34 15.01 15.20
CA PHE A 274 -6.22 16.38 14.70
C PHE A 274 -6.26 16.44 13.17
N GLY A 275 -5.55 15.52 12.51
CA GLY A 275 -5.49 15.41 11.05
C GLY A 275 -6.82 14.99 10.39
N ASP A 276 -7.72 14.35 11.14
CA ASP A 276 -9.05 13.93 10.69
C ASP A 276 -10.11 15.04 10.80
N LEU A 277 -9.76 16.16 11.45
CA LEU A 277 -10.65 17.30 11.53
C LEU A 277 -10.80 18.00 10.17
N THR A 278 -11.99 18.54 9.94
CA THR A 278 -12.19 19.43 8.77
C THR A 278 -11.41 20.71 8.95
N VAL A 279 -11.01 21.35 7.84
CA VAL A 279 -10.27 22.63 7.86
C VAL A 279 -11.01 23.71 8.67
N LEU A 280 -12.34 23.72 8.62
CA LEU A 280 -13.16 24.64 9.39
C LEU A 280 -13.00 24.42 10.91
N LYS A 281 -13.07 23.17 11.35
CA LYS A 281 -12.87 22.80 12.77
C LYS A 281 -11.43 23.08 13.22
N LEU A 282 -10.45 22.87 12.36
CA LEU A 282 -9.06 23.23 12.66
C LEU A 282 -8.89 24.74 12.85
N LYS A 283 -9.51 25.55 11.98
CA LYS A 283 -9.54 26.99 12.13
C LYS A 283 -10.12 27.38 13.51
N ASP A 284 -11.29 26.87 13.85
CA ASP A 284 -11.97 27.22 15.12
C ASP A 284 -11.15 26.79 16.34
N LEU A 285 -10.42 25.69 16.25
CA LEU A 285 -9.53 25.19 17.30
C LEU A 285 -8.27 26.06 17.47
N LEU A 286 -7.70 26.57 16.37
CA LEU A 286 -6.44 27.32 16.36
C LEU A 286 -6.64 28.81 16.62
N MET A 287 -7.78 29.40 16.24
CA MET A 287 -8.07 30.84 16.39
C MET A 287 -7.89 31.36 17.81
N PRO A 288 -8.38 30.67 18.89
CA PRO A 288 -8.17 31.15 20.25
C PRO A 288 -6.68 31.22 20.64
N VAL A 289 -5.87 30.29 20.15
CA VAL A 289 -4.43 30.22 20.43
C VAL A 289 -3.70 31.37 19.72
N CYS A 290 -4.06 31.65 18.47
CA CYS A 290 -3.53 32.80 17.72
C CYS A 290 -3.87 34.15 18.39
N LEU A 291 -5.12 34.32 18.86
CA LEU A 291 -5.55 35.55 19.52
C LEU A 291 -4.86 35.80 20.85
N LEU A 292 -4.55 34.75 21.62
CA LEU A 292 -3.77 34.88 22.85
C LEU A 292 -2.32 35.31 22.58
N TYR A 293 -1.75 34.88 21.46
CA TYR A 293 -0.36 35.21 21.12
C TYR A 293 -0.21 36.63 20.53
N THR A 294 -1.22 37.10 19.82
CA THR A 294 -1.22 38.49 19.21
C THR A 294 -1.49 39.59 20.22
N SER A 295 -2.01 39.29 21.42
CA SER A 295 -2.21 40.28 22.47
C SER A 295 -0.94 40.68 23.20
N ASP A 296 0.16 39.94 23.08
CA ASP A 296 1.37 40.11 23.88
C ASP A 296 2.66 40.36 23.08
N ALA A 297 2.62 40.39 21.78
CA ALA A 297 3.83 40.63 20.97
C ALA A 297 3.53 41.39 19.69
N ALA A 298 4.29 42.44 19.50
CA ALA A 298 4.34 43.32 18.31
C ALA A 298 4.92 42.66 17.05
N ASP A 299 4.61 41.35 16.80
CA ASP A 299 5.05 40.62 15.62
C ASP A 299 3.86 40.01 14.88
N ASP A 300 3.25 40.80 14.01
CA ASP A 300 2.11 40.45 13.13
C ASP A 300 2.40 39.44 12.03
N LEU A 301 3.43 38.59 12.13
CA LEU A 301 3.90 37.81 11.01
C LEU A 301 3.51 36.31 11.02
N LEU A 302 2.74 35.84 12.00
CA LEU A 302 2.40 34.41 12.11
C LEU A 302 0.92 34.04 11.88
N CYS A 303 0.04 35.01 11.65
CA CYS A 303 -1.39 34.80 11.42
C CYS A 303 -1.91 35.28 10.05
N VAL A 304 -1.05 35.48 9.06
CA VAL A 304 -1.45 35.81 7.68
C VAL A 304 -1.27 34.60 6.78
#